data_d4bf44f8a0fa5727ced6d5e3ecf36bc4
#
_entry.id   d4bf44f8a0fa5727ced6d5e3ecf36bc4
#
_cell.length_a   1.000
_cell.length_b   1.000
_cell.length_c   1.000
_cell.angle_alpha   90.00
_cell.angle_beta   90.00
_cell.angle_gamma   90.00
#
_symmetry.space_group_name_H-M   'P 1'
#
loop_
_entity.id
_entity.type
_entity.pdbx_description
1 polymer ?
#
loop_
_entity_poly.entity_id
_entity_poly.type
_entity_poly.pdbx_seq_one_letter_code
_entity_poly.pdbx_strand_id
1 'polypeptide(L)'
;MYVRIVSLAFIAGLLALLPSSAQNAPSGMMGSPGKSASHAAPHSTDPWWKHAVIYEIYPRSFQDSNRDGVGDLNGITRRLDYLRDLGVDAIWIAPIYPSPQVDFGYDISDYQNIDPQYGTLADFDRLVAQAKKRNIRVLMDAVMNHTSDKHPWFIESESSKTNPKRNWYVWRDGRAPGEPPNNWLSLFGHSAWQFSPRTGQYYYHYFYIQQPDLNWRNPQVEAAMFQMLRFWLDRGVAGFRLDAITALLEDPQLRDEPVLGGTNAQGDPNLNEIYTNDLPGNHDIIRRMRAMIDTYPGDRLLVGETYVAHTAQLDPWYGGARHDELQLPMDTLVGLDKRLDAGRFRRLLSEAQTELHGGQPLLVFDNHDQIRSWDRYGDGVHNAAIARIIAALLLTSRDAALLYQGEEIGQITATPSRVEDVRDPIGITGWPKEKGRDGERTPMQWDGSAQAGFSANPHTWLPVTANYPTVNVATESADPQSLLNWYKRLIALRRSSAALRDGRTVMLDASNPHVLTYARTAPGGETVLVSLNMSAERQTIPLGLAAAGLHGTQLRTLLASPAPVTAAAADRRVTLEPFAAWVASVN
;
A
#
# COMPACT_ATOMS: atom_id res chain seq x y z
N MET A 1 10.20 2.86 -9.96
CA MET A 1 9.29 3.94 -10.40
C MET A 1 9.74 5.24 -9.74
N TYR A 2 10.21 6.22 -10.51
CA TYR A 2 10.71 7.48 -9.94
C TYR A 2 9.54 8.45 -9.79
N VAL A 3 9.18 8.77 -8.55
CA VAL A 3 8.28 9.90 -8.28
C VAL A 3 9.01 11.20 -8.63
N ARG A 4 8.55 11.92 -9.63
CA ARG A 4 9.07 13.25 -10.00
C ARG A 4 8.48 14.29 -9.07
N ILE A 5 9.28 14.79 -8.13
CA ILE A 5 8.90 15.89 -7.24
C ILE A 5 9.01 17.21 -8.03
N VAL A 6 7.90 17.88 -8.23
CA VAL A 6 7.84 19.26 -8.75
C VAL A 6 7.47 20.19 -7.61
N SER A 7 8.36 21.15 -7.33
CA SER A 7 8.10 22.23 -6.36
C SER A 7 7.30 23.34 -7.03
N LEU A 8 6.14 23.67 -6.48
CA LEU A 8 5.38 24.88 -6.84
C LEU A 8 5.25 25.82 -5.65
N ALA A 9 5.49 27.11 -5.93
CA ALA A 9 5.53 28.21 -4.97
C ALA A 9 4.12 28.69 -4.58
N PHE A 10 4.01 29.16 -3.33
CA PHE A 10 2.84 29.71 -2.64
C PHE A 10 2.25 30.97 -3.26
N ILE A 11 0.91 31.07 -3.18
CA ILE A 11 0.20 32.34 -2.95
C ILE A 11 -0.82 32.13 -1.83
N ALA A 12 -0.67 32.93 -0.76
CA ALA A 12 -1.52 32.93 0.42
C ALA A 12 -2.75 33.81 0.22
N GLY A 13 -3.90 33.35 0.68
CA GLY A 13 -5.12 34.14 0.81
C GLY A 13 -5.78 33.92 2.16
N LEU A 14 -5.80 34.96 2.96
CA LEU A 14 -6.33 35.09 4.31
C LEU A 14 -7.84 35.34 4.29
N LEU A 15 -8.64 34.67 5.13
CA LEU A 15 -9.89 35.29 5.71
C LEU A 15 -10.45 34.49 6.90
N ALA A 16 -10.54 35.21 7.93
CA ALA A 16 -11.16 35.40 9.21
C ALA A 16 -12.35 34.51 9.67
N LEU A 17 -12.19 34.09 10.89
CA LEU A 17 -12.97 33.87 12.14
C LEU A 17 -14.42 34.36 12.23
N LEU A 18 -15.32 33.62 12.90
CA LEU A 18 -15.85 33.86 14.25
C LEU A 18 -16.88 32.77 14.69
N PRO A 19 -17.15 32.62 16.02
CA PRO A 19 -17.69 31.43 16.67
C PRO A 19 -19.10 31.58 17.25
N SER A 20 -19.68 30.48 17.79
CA SER A 20 -20.71 30.52 18.85
C SER A 20 -21.11 29.09 19.28
N SER A 21 -20.92 28.72 20.46
CA SER A 21 -21.53 28.73 21.83
C SER A 21 -22.50 27.55 22.06
N ALA A 22 -22.14 26.67 22.88
CA ALA A 22 -22.47 26.14 24.19
C ALA A 22 -23.95 25.93 24.62
N GLN A 23 -24.10 24.85 25.39
CA GLN A 23 -25.03 24.55 26.53
C GLN A 23 -26.00 23.39 26.24
N ASN A 24 -26.32 22.42 27.13
CA ASN A 24 -26.13 22.14 28.53
C ASN A 24 -26.57 20.69 28.82
N ALA A 25 -26.03 20.05 29.83
CA ALA A 25 -26.56 18.81 30.44
C ALA A 25 -27.70 19.12 31.44
N PRO A 26 -28.43 18.15 31.98
CA PRO A 26 -28.02 17.55 33.26
C PRO A 26 -28.44 16.06 33.53
N SER A 27 -27.61 15.37 34.27
CA SER A 27 -27.70 14.62 35.54
C SER A 27 -28.88 13.71 35.89
N GLY A 28 -28.55 12.55 36.45
CA GLY A 28 -29.37 11.78 37.42
C GLY A 28 -29.16 10.27 37.43
N MET A 29 -28.42 9.77 38.31
CA MET A 29 -28.50 8.99 39.56
C MET A 29 -28.59 7.46 39.48
N MET A 30 -27.57 6.83 40.09
CA MET A 30 -27.48 5.73 41.07
C MET A 30 -28.11 4.35 40.84
N GLY A 31 -27.27 3.31 41.08
CA GLY A 31 -27.65 1.98 41.56
C GLY A 31 -26.59 0.89 41.33
N SER A 32 -25.84 0.52 42.40
CA SER A 32 -24.93 -0.65 42.50
C SER A 32 -25.70 -1.91 42.93
N PRO A 33 -25.07 -3.11 43.11
CA PRO A 33 -23.78 -3.65 42.71
C PRO A 33 -23.77 -5.09 42.13
N GLY A 34 -22.70 -5.47 41.48
CA GLY A 34 -22.10 -6.81 41.61
C GLY A 34 -22.52 -7.91 40.68
N LYS A 35 -21.67 -8.20 39.71
CA LYS A 35 -21.25 -9.57 39.31
C LYS A 35 -19.98 -9.51 38.48
N SER A 36 -19.05 -10.37 38.82
CA SER A 36 -17.81 -10.67 38.13
C SER A 36 -18.03 -10.81 36.61
N ALA A 37 -17.46 -9.88 35.83
CA ALA A 37 -17.46 -9.93 34.39
C ALA A 37 -16.07 -10.36 33.90
N SER A 38 -16.04 -11.46 33.19
CA SER A 38 -14.95 -11.85 32.30
C SER A 38 -14.56 -10.64 31.43
N HIS A 39 -13.28 -10.28 31.43
CA HIS A 39 -12.74 -9.23 30.57
C HIS A 39 -12.80 -9.66 29.09
N ALA A 40 -13.95 -9.50 28.47
CA ALA A 40 -14.02 -9.33 27.04
C ALA A 40 -13.54 -7.90 26.75
N ALA A 41 -12.52 -7.76 25.92
CA ALA A 41 -12.08 -6.46 25.44
C ALA A 41 -13.29 -5.69 24.90
N PRO A 42 -13.44 -4.38 25.17
CA PRO A 42 -14.54 -3.60 24.62
C PRO A 42 -14.50 -3.70 23.10
N HIS A 43 -15.61 -4.11 22.48
CA HIS A 43 -15.76 -4.03 21.04
C HIS A 43 -15.61 -2.57 20.65
N SER A 44 -14.53 -2.24 19.95
CA SER A 44 -14.38 -0.95 19.31
C SER A 44 -15.57 -0.76 18.38
N THR A 45 -16.22 0.40 18.45
CA THR A 45 -17.27 0.79 17.49
C THR A 45 -16.67 1.22 16.16
N ASP A 46 -15.34 1.29 16.07
CA ASP A 46 -14.61 1.68 14.87
C ASP A 46 -14.67 0.59 13.79
N PRO A 47 -14.74 0.97 12.51
CA PRO A 47 -14.69 0.02 11.42
C PRO A 47 -13.37 -0.75 11.43
N TRP A 48 -13.42 -2.02 11.04
CA TRP A 48 -12.31 -2.98 11.16
C TRP A 48 -11.01 -2.53 10.48
N TRP A 49 -11.14 -1.79 9.37
CA TRP A 49 -10.01 -1.36 8.54
C TRP A 49 -9.16 -0.24 9.18
N LYS A 50 -9.72 0.49 10.14
CA LYS A 50 -9.07 1.65 10.73
C LYS A 50 -7.71 1.36 11.37
N HIS A 51 -7.55 0.17 11.92
CA HIS A 51 -6.31 -0.26 12.59
C HIS A 51 -5.72 -1.52 11.97
N ALA A 52 -6.17 -1.86 10.78
CA ALA A 52 -5.86 -3.13 10.14
C ALA A 52 -4.37 -3.26 9.83
N VAL A 53 -3.92 -4.48 9.89
CA VAL A 53 -2.71 -4.97 9.26
C VAL A 53 -3.15 -5.73 8.01
N ILE A 54 -2.90 -5.15 6.85
CA ILE A 54 -3.22 -5.72 5.54
C ILE A 54 -1.95 -6.37 4.99
N TYR A 55 -2.07 -7.57 4.46
CA TYR A 55 -0.94 -8.29 3.88
C TYR A 55 -1.14 -8.44 2.37
N GLU A 56 -0.24 -7.85 1.60
CA GLU A 56 -0.26 -7.96 0.15
C GLU A 56 0.33 -9.28 -0.31
N ILE A 57 -0.42 -10.00 -1.14
CA ILE A 57 -0.01 -11.24 -1.77
C ILE A 57 0.12 -11.01 -3.28
N TYR A 58 1.32 -11.26 -3.81
CA TYR A 58 1.57 -11.39 -5.24
C TYR A 58 1.36 -12.87 -5.61
N PRO A 59 0.19 -13.26 -6.16
CA PRO A 59 -0.27 -14.64 -6.14
C PRO A 59 0.71 -15.62 -6.79
N ARG A 60 1.27 -15.24 -7.94
CA ARG A 60 2.22 -16.10 -8.68
C ARG A 60 3.55 -16.36 -7.97
N SER A 61 3.85 -15.59 -6.91
CA SER A 61 5.05 -15.71 -6.08
C SER A 61 4.80 -16.17 -4.65
N PHE A 62 3.56 -16.48 -4.27
CA PHE A 62 3.27 -16.79 -2.87
C PHE A 62 3.44 -18.28 -2.54
N GLN A 63 2.72 -19.17 -3.22
CA GLN A 63 2.84 -20.63 -3.05
C GLN A 63 2.27 -21.35 -4.26
N ASP A 64 3.07 -22.19 -4.89
CA ASP A 64 2.64 -23.13 -5.92
C ASP A 64 2.04 -24.39 -5.27
N SER A 65 0.83 -24.76 -5.65
CA SER A 65 0.14 -25.94 -5.14
C SER A 65 0.02 -27.08 -6.14
N ASN A 66 0.16 -26.80 -7.44
CA ASN A 66 -0.06 -27.70 -8.56
C ASN A 66 1.22 -28.16 -9.26
N ARG A 67 2.39 -27.59 -8.88
CA ARG A 67 3.73 -27.91 -9.37
C ARG A 67 4.00 -27.42 -10.79
N ASP A 68 3.41 -26.32 -11.20
CA ASP A 68 3.70 -25.70 -12.50
C ASP A 68 4.78 -24.61 -12.43
N GLY A 69 5.21 -24.23 -11.24
CA GLY A 69 6.22 -23.19 -10.98
C GLY A 69 5.64 -21.80 -10.78
N VAL A 70 4.32 -21.68 -10.76
CA VAL A 70 3.57 -20.44 -10.52
C VAL A 70 2.71 -20.62 -9.27
N GLY A 71 2.65 -19.63 -8.40
CA GLY A 71 1.77 -19.64 -7.23
C GLY A 71 0.30 -19.53 -7.62
N ASP A 72 -0.60 -20.07 -6.78
CA ASP A 72 -2.02 -20.20 -7.09
C ASP A 72 -2.92 -20.01 -5.87
N LEU A 73 -4.26 -19.92 -6.07
CA LEU A 73 -5.26 -19.72 -5.03
C LEU A 73 -5.30 -20.84 -3.98
N ASN A 74 -5.03 -22.08 -4.39
CA ASN A 74 -4.95 -23.20 -3.47
C ASN A 74 -3.68 -23.13 -2.62
N GLY A 75 -2.59 -22.62 -3.18
CA GLY A 75 -1.36 -22.30 -2.45
C GLY A 75 -1.61 -21.23 -1.40
N ILE A 76 -2.28 -20.13 -1.75
CA ILE A 76 -2.69 -19.11 -0.77
C ILE A 76 -3.55 -19.74 0.33
N THR A 77 -4.53 -20.55 -0.04
CA THR A 77 -5.43 -21.23 0.92
C THR A 77 -4.66 -22.10 1.90
N ARG A 78 -3.61 -22.81 1.46
CA ARG A 78 -2.74 -23.65 2.33
C ARG A 78 -1.96 -22.81 3.35
N ARG A 79 -1.67 -21.55 3.06
CA ARG A 79 -0.86 -20.64 3.89
C ARG A 79 -1.70 -19.72 4.80
N LEU A 80 -3.01 -19.83 4.80
CA LEU A 80 -3.89 -19.00 5.64
C LEU A 80 -3.63 -19.16 7.16
N ASP A 81 -3.19 -20.32 7.63
CA ASP A 81 -2.81 -20.49 9.04
C ASP A 81 -1.57 -19.69 9.41
N TYR A 82 -0.57 -19.63 8.51
CA TYR A 82 0.59 -18.75 8.68
C TYR A 82 0.18 -17.27 8.79
N LEU A 83 -0.71 -16.81 7.92
CA LEU A 83 -1.20 -15.42 7.92
C LEU A 83 -2.00 -15.10 9.19
N ARG A 84 -2.83 -16.03 9.66
CA ARG A 84 -3.51 -15.92 10.96
C ARG A 84 -2.50 -15.80 12.11
N ASP A 85 -1.47 -16.65 12.11
CA ASP A 85 -0.47 -16.71 13.19
C ASP A 85 0.51 -15.54 13.15
N LEU A 86 0.72 -14.93 11.98
CA LEU A 86 1.39 -13.63 11.83
C LEU A 86 0.54 -12.52 12.46
N GLY A 87 -0.78 -12.64 12.34
CA GLY A 87 -1.74 -11.72 12.95
C GLY A 87 -2.28 -10.68 11.99
N VAL A 88 -2.39 -10.96 10.68
CA VAL A 88 -3.00 -10.02 9.71
C VAL A 88 -4.53 -9.99 9.82
N ASP A 89 -5.14 -8.87 9.49
CA ASP A 89 -6.59 -8.67 9.52
C ASP A 89 -7.23 -8.88 8.16
N ALA A 90 -6.46 -8.60 7.11
CA ALA A 90 -6.89 -8.80 5.73
C ALA A 90 -5.71 -9.17 4.84
N ILE A 91 -6.00 -9.87 3.75
CA ILE A 91 -5.08 -10.04 2.62
C ILE A 91 -5.58 -9.22 1.44
N TRP A 92 -4.67 -8.53 0.76
CA TRP A 92 -4.89 -7.98 -0.56
C TRP A 92 -4.19 -8.88 -1.57
N ILE A 93 -4.95 -9.38 -2.54
CA ILE A 93 -4.44 -10.26 -3.60
C ILE A 93 -4.31 -9.42 -4.88
N ALA A 94 -3.08 -9.29 -5.42
CA ALA A 94 -2.81 -8.70 -6.71
C ALA A 94 -3.57 -9.46 -7.82
N PRO A 95 -3.75 -8.90 -9.04
CA PRO A 95 -4.73 -9.40 -10.00
C PRO A 95 -4.64 -10.89 -10.31
N ILE A 96 -5.80 -11.56 -10.26
CA ILE A 96 -5.97 -12.99 -10.53
C ILE A 96 -6.96 -13.25 -11.67
N TYR A 97 -7.34 -12.22 -12.39
CA TYR A 97 -8.25 -12.26 -13.52
C TYR A 97 -7.58 -12.86 -14.76
N PRO A 98 -8.34 -13.42 -15.72
CA PRO A 98 -7.82 -13.79 -17.04
C PRO A 98 -7.08 -12.63 -17.69
N SER A 99 -5.83 -12.89 -18.08
CA SER A 99 -4.91 -11.89 -18.62
C SER A 99 -3.97 -12.54 -19.63
N PRO A 100 -3.62 -11.86 -20.75
CA PRO A 100 -2.50 -12.27 -21.59
C PRO A 100 -1.13 -12.20 -20.92
N GLN A 101 -1.06 -11.67 -19.70
CA GLN A 101 0.15 -11.60 -18.87
C GLN A 101 1.26 -10.69 -19.43
N VAL A 102 0.89 -9.66 -20.19
CA VAL A 102 1.84 -8.64 -20.65
C VAL A 102 2.36 -7.84 -19.45
N ASP A 103 1.49 -7.53 -18.49
CA ASP A 103 1.82 -6.89 -17.21
C ASP A 103 1.41 -7.79 -16.03
N PHE A 104 1.65 -9.08 -16.16
CA PHE A 104 1.52 -10.09 -15.11
C PHE A 104 0.19 -10.06 -14.34
N GLY A 105 -0.92 -9.83 -15.04
CA GLY A 105 -2.27 -9.83 -14.49
C GLY A 105 -2.96 -8.47 -14.53
N TYR A 106 -2.21 -7.37 -14.68
CA TYR A 106 -2.79 -6.03 -14.77
C TYR A 106 -3.43 -5.73 -16.14
N ASP A 107 -3.09 -6.48 -17.19
CA ASP A 107 -3.74 -6.43 -18.52
C ASP A 107 -4.93 -7.39 -18.58
N ILE A 108 -6.07 -7.00 -17.99
CA ILE A 108 -7.24 -7.86 -17.75
C ILE A 108 -8.07 -8.06 -19.02
N SER A 109 -8.37 -9.32 -19.37
CA SER A 109 -9.24 -9.69 -20.49
C SER A 109 -10.64 -10.15 -20.09
N ASP A 110 -10.88 -10.48 -18.82
CA ASP A 110 -12.19 -10.82 -18.25
C ASP A 110 -12.23 -10.51 -16.76
N TYR A 111 -13.05 -9.55 -16.34
CA TYR A 111 -13.12 -9.09 -14.96
C TYR A 111 -13.94 -9.97 -14.02
N GLN A 112 -14.68 -10.95 -14.54
CA GLN A 112 -15.62 -11.75 -13.74
C GLN A 112 -15.25 -13.23 -13.67
N ASN A 113 -13.97 -13.54 -13.92
CA ASN A 113 -13.44 -14.89 -13.89
C ASN A 113 -12.06 -14.92 -13.22
N ILE A 114 -11.55 -16.12 -13.01
CA ILE A 114 -10.19 -16.37 -12.50
C ILE A 114 -9.34 -16.89 -13.66
N ASP A 115 -8.11 -16.40 -13.79
CA ASP A 115 -7.15 -16.92 -14.75
C ASP A 115 -6.87 -18.39 -14.43
N PRO A 116 -6.96 -19.30 -15.44
CA PRO A 116 -6.72 -20.73 -15.23
C PRO A 116 -5.38 -21.07 -14.57
N GLN A 117 -4.35 -20.22 -14.70
CA GLN A 117 -3.07 -20.43 -14.02
C GLN A 117 -3.20 -20.32 -12.50
N TYR A 118 -4.16 -19.53 -11.98
CA TYR A 118 -4.39 -19.35 -10.54
C TYR A 118 -5.47 -20.27 -9.99
N GLY A 119 -6.31 -20.87 -10.85
CA GLY A 119 -7.39 -21.77 -10.46
C GLY A 119 -8.74 -21.41 -11.06
N THR A 120 -9.79 -21.55 -10.26
CA THR A 120 -11.19 -21.38 -10.69
C THR A 120 -11.95 -20.47 -9.72
N LEU A 121 -13.15 -20.01 -10.12
CA LEU A 121 -14.08 -19.31 -9.21
C LEU A 121 -14.41 -20.15 -7.95
N ALA A 122 -14.49 -21.48 -8.08
CA ALA A 122 -14.72 -22.36 -6.93
C ALA A 122 -13.51 -22.40 -5.98
N ASP A 123 -12.28 -22.27 -6.49
CA ASP A 123 -11.06 -22.15 -5.68
C ASP A 123 -11.05 -20.81 -4.94
N PHE A 124 -11.48 -19.74 -5.60
CA PHE A 124 -11.61 -18.43 -4.99
C PHE A 124 -12.68 -18.41 -3.89
N ASP A 125 -13.88 -18.95 -4.15
CA ASP A 125 -14.95 -19.04 -3.15
C ASP A 125 -14.49 -19.84 -1.92
N ARG A 126 -13.71 -20.90 -2.14
CA ARG A 126 -13.08 -21.68 -1.07
C ARG A 126 -12.08 -20.85 -0.28
N LEU A 127 -11.21 -20.10 -0.94
CA LEU A 127 -10.24 -19.21 -0.30
C LEU A 127 -10.94 -18.19 0.60
N VAL A 128 -11.95 -17.48 0.09
CA VAL A 128 -12.75 -16.50 0.86
C VAL A 128 -13.40 -17.15 2.08
N ALA A 129 -14.01 -18.32 1.90
CA ALA A 129 -14.65 -19.04 3.00
C ALA A 129 -13.63 -19.51 4.07
N GLN A 130 -12.43 -19.95 3.67
CA GLN A 130 -11.38 -20.39 4.60
C GLN A 130 -10.70 -19.21 5.30
N ALA A 131 -10.51 -18.08 4.63
CA ALA A 131 -10.01 -16.84 5.20
C ALA A 131 -10.98 -16.32 6.27
N LYS A 132 -12.29 -16.28 5.96
CA LYS A 132 -13.35 -15.88 6.91
C LYS A 132 -13.34 -16.72 8.19
N LYS A 133 -13.13 -18.04 8.11
CA LYS A 133 -13.03 -18.94 9.29
C LYS A 133 -11.84 -18.58 10.19
N ARG A 134 -10.84 -17.89 9.67
CA ARG A 134 -9.63 -17.44 10.39
C ARG A 134 -9.69 -15.96 10.76
N ASN A 135 -10.85 -15.32 10.58
CA ASN A 135 -11.05 -13.88 10.75
C ASN A 135 -10.14 -13.02 9.84
N ILE A 136 -9.74 -13.54 8.69
CA ILE A 136 -9.00 -12.83 7.67
C ILE A 136 -9.99 -12.39 6.58
N ARG A 137 -9.95 -11.12 6.22
CA ARG A 137 -10.72 -10.54 5.12
C ARG A 137 -9.95 -10.66 3.82
N VAL A 138 -10.65 -10.70 2.69
CA VAL A 138 -10.03 -10.75 1.36
C VAL A 138 -10.36 -9.45 0.63
N LEU A 139 -9.32 -8.74 0.21
CA LEU A 139 -9.39 -7.60 -0.71
C LEU A 139 -8.87 -8.06 -2.06
N MET A 140 -9.51 -7.58 -3.13
CA MET A 140 -9.03 -7.80 -4.50
C MET A 140 -8.46 -6.52 -5.08
N ASP A 141 -7.59 -6.68 -6.07
CA ASP A 141 -7.15 -5.56 -6.90
C ASP A 141 -8.25 -5.20 -7.91
N ALA A 142 -8.57 -3.94 -8.05
CA ALA A 142 -9.51 -3.43 -9.04
C ALA A 142 -8.79 -2.52 -10.03
N VAL A 143 -8.38 -3.10 -11.15
CA VAL A 143 -7.73 -2.40 -12.25
C VAL A 143 -8.80 -1.79 -13.13
N MET A 144 -9.05 -0.50 -12.97
CA MET A 144 -10.20 0.14 -13.61
C MET A 144 -9.83 1.21 -14.63
N ASN A 145 -8.55 1.60 -14.69
CA ASN A 145 -8.08 2.59 -15.66
C ASN A 145 -8.15 2.04 -17.09
N HIS A 146 -7.77 0.80 -17.31
CA HIS A 146 -7.62 0.18 -18.63
C HIS A 146 -8.11 -1.27 -18.65
N THR A 147 -8.16 -1.87 -19.84
CA THR A 147 -8.30 -3.32 -20.03
C THR A 147 -7.11 -3.84 -20.82
N SER A 148 -6.99 -5.17 -20.96
CA SER A 148 -6.16 -5.73 -22.03
C SER A 148 -6.71 -5.34 -23.41
N ASP A 149 -5.84 -5.23 -24.41
CA ASP A 149 -6.21 -5.16 -25.84
C ASP A 149 -6.92 -6.44 -26.33
N LYS A 150 -6.89 -7.52 -25.55
CA LYS A 150 -7.61 -8.78 -25.79
C LYS A 150 -8.97 -8.83 -25.11
N HIS A 151 -9.33 -7.80 -24.33
CA HIS A 151 -10.67 -7.73 -23.75
C HIS A 151 -11.73 -7.60 -24.86
N PRO A 152 -12.86 -8.33 -24.80
CA PRO A 152 -13.92 -8.26 -25.81
C PRO A 152 -14.41 -6.84 -26.09
N TRP A 153 -14.44 -5.96 -25.06
CA TRP A 153 -14.84 -4.57 -25.24
C TRP A 153 -13.89 -3.79 -26.15
N PHE A 154 -12.57 -4.01 -26.02
CA PHE A 154 -11.60 -3.33 -26.89
C PHE A 154 -11.63 -3.88 -28.30
N ILE A 155 -11.71 -5.21 -28.47
CA ILE A 155 -11.82 -5.85 -29.79
C ILE A 155 -13.05 -5.32 -30.55
N GLU A 156 -14.20 -5.19 -29.88
CA GLU A 156 -15.39 -4.56 -30.45
C GLU A 156 -15.14 -3.08 -30.78
N SER A 157 -14.60 -2.32 -29.82
CA SER A 157 -14.33 -0.89 -29.96
C SER A 157 -13.41 -0.58 -31.15
N GLU A 158 -12.37 -1.39 -31.35
CA GLU A 158 -11.42 -1.25 -32.46
C GLU A 158 -12.00 -1.69 -33.81
N SER A 159 -13.05 -2.52 -33.82
CA SER A 159 -13.58 -3.13 -35.05
C SER A 159 -14.09 -2.10 -36.07
N SER A 160 -14.65 -0.98 -35.63
CA SER A 160 -15.20 0.09 -36.47
C SER A 160 -15.39 1.39 -35.69
N LYS A 161 -15.24 2.54 -36.39
CA LYS A 161 -15.58 3.87 -35.83
C LYS A 161 -17.05 4.01 -35.42
N THR A 162 -17.93 3.16 -35.93
CA THR A 162 -19.38 3.17 -35.65
C THR A 162 -19.82 2.05 -34.72
N ASN A 163 -18.90 1.24 -34.19
CA ASN A 163 -19.24 0.19 -33.24
C ASN A 163 -19.87 0.82 -31.95
N PRO A 164 -20.93 0.24 -31.38
CA PRO A 164 -21.53 0.74 -30.14
C PRO A 164 -20.55 0.91 -28.96
N LYS A 165 -19.49 0.12 -28.91
CA LYS A 165 -18.44 0.23 -27.91
C LYS A 165 -17.29 1.17 -28.28
N ARG A 166 -17.37 1.87 -29.45
CA ARG A 166 -16.28 2.77 -29.86
C ARG A 166 -15.86 3.73 -28.75
N ASN A 167 -16.82 4.37 -28.10
CA ASN A 167 -16.60 5.35 -27.03
C ASN A 167 -16.36 4.71 -25.64
N TRP A 168 -16.17 3.40 -25.58
CA TRP A 168 -15.75 2.76 -24.31
C TRP A 168 -14.27 2.97 -24.01
N TYR A 169 -13.50 3.33 -25.04
CA TYR A 169 -12.08 3.67 -24.97
C TYR A 169 -11.83 5.07 -25.52
N VAL A 170 -10.66 5.62 -25.24
CA VAL A 170 -10.29 6.98 -25.66
C VAL A 170 -9.64 6.91 -27.04
N TRP A 171 -10.41 7.30 -28.09
CA TRP A 171 -9.97 7.33 -29.46
C TRP A 171 -9.88 8.75 -30.01
N ARG A 172 -8.83 9.08 -30.74
CA ARG A 172 -8.65 10.40 -31.36
C ARG A 172 -8.01 10.30 -32.74
N ASP A 173 -8.31 11.27 -33.59
CA ASP A 173 -7.54 11.47 -34.81
C ASP A 173 -6.17 12.09 -34.46
N GLY A 174 -5.14 11.79 -35.23
CA GLY A 174 -3.85 12.45 -35.11
C GLY A 174 -3.93 13.95 -35.45
N ARG A 175 -3.04 14.75 -34.89
CA ARG A 175 -2.96 16.19 -35.23
C ARG A 175 -2.49 16.45 -36.67
N ALA A 176 -1.72 15.51 -37.24
CA ALA A 176 -1.33 15.44 -38.64
C ALA A 176 -1.11 13.99 -39.05
N PRO A 177 -1.00 13.67 -40.37
CA PRO A 177 -0.71 12.33 -40.84
C PRO A 177 0.56 11.76 -40.19
N GLY A 178 0.43 10.64 -39.46
CA GLY A 178 1.53 9.98 -38.74
C GLY A 178 1.92 10.61 -37.41
N GLU A 179 1.24 11.67 -36.97
CA GLU A 179 1.49 12.30 -35.68
C GLU A 179 0.39 11.99 -34.66
N PRO A 180 0.75 11.70 -33.40
CA PRO A 180 -0.24 11.48 -32.35
C PRO A 180 -1.05 12.76 -32.04
N PRO A 181 -2.18 12.64 -31.31
CA PRO A 181 -3.03 13.80 -30.95
C PRO A 181 -2.31 14.89 -30.17
N ASN A 182 -1.40 14.54 -29.28
CA ASN A 182 -0.62 15.44 -28.44
C ASN A 182 0.68 14.80 -27.95
N ASN A 183 1.38 15.44 -27.01
CA ASN A 183 2.68 15.00 -26.51
C ASN A 183 2.63 14.05 -25.31
N TRP A 184 1.46 13.53 -24.92
CA TRP A 184 1.35 12.69 -23.73
C TRP A 184 2.20 11.43 -23.84
N LEU A 185 2.84 11.08 -22.72
CA LEU A 185 3.72 9.92 -22.62
C LEU A 185 3.08 8.84 -21.74
N SER A 186 3.32 7.60 -22.13
CA SER A 186 3.05 6.46 -21.26
C SER A 186 3.89 6.53 -19.99
N LEU A 187 3.36 6.05 -18.87
CA LEU A 187 4.10 5.91 -17.62
C LEU A 187 5.39 5.07 -17.81
N PHE A 188 5.34 4.12 -18.75
CA PHE A 188 6.48 3.25 -19.10
C PHE A 188 7.36 3.79 -20.23
N GLY A 189 7.13 5.04 -20.65
CA GLY A 189 7.89 5.73 -21.69
C GLY A 189 7.24 5.69 -23.07
N HIS A 190 7.74 6.55 -23.94
CA HIS A 190 7.25 6.78 -25.30
C HIS A 190 5.82 7.36 -25.35
N SER A 191 5.28 7.53 -26.56
CA SER A 191 3.94 8.09 -26.76
C SER A 191 2.87 7.26 -26.04
N ALA A 192 1.93 7.94 -25.38
CA ALA A 192 0.72 7.32 -24.82
C ALA A 192 -0.37 7.07 -25.87
N TRP A 193 -0.05 7.21 -27.15
CA TRP A 193 -0.99 7.05 -28.26
C TRP A 193 -0.50 5.98 -29.23
N GLN A 194 -1.31 4.95 -29.45
CA GLN A 194 -1.04 3.89 -30.42
C GLN A 194 -1.96 4.01 -31.62
N PHE A 195 -1.39 4.05 -32.82
CA PHE A 195 -2.15 4.08 -34.07
C PHE A 195 -2.77 2.72 -34.39
N SER A 196 -4.10 2.71 -34.65
CA SER A 196 -4.81 1.56 -35.18
C SER A 196 -5.01 1.70 -36.68
N PRO A 197 -4.34 0.88 -37.50
CA PRO A 197 -4.54 0.92 -38.97
C PRO A 197 -5.94 0.49 -39.39
N ARG A 198 -6.67 -0.23 -38.54
CA ARG A 198 -8.03 -0.71 -38.81
C ARG A 198 -9.02 0.46 -38.93
N THR A 199 -8.86 1.48 -38.10
CA THR A 199 -9.78 2.62 -38.07
C THR A 199 -9.12 3.94 -38.44
N GLY A 200 -7.80 3.98 -38.59
CA GLY A 200 -7.05 5.19 -38.90
C GLY A 200 -7.07 6.23 -37.78
N GLN A 201 -7.26 5.79 -36.55
CA GLN A 201 -7.24 6.64 -35.36
C GLN A 201 -6.22 6.11 -34.34
N TYR A 202 -5.87 6.95 -33.37
CA TYR A 202 -5.07 6.57 -32.21
C TYR A 202 -5.97 6.24 -31.03
N TYR A 203 -5.61 5.20 -30.24
CA TYR A 203 -6.16 5.01 -28.91
C TYR A 203 -5.15 5.43 -27.85
N TYR A 204 -5.66 5.90 -26.72
CA TYR A 204 -4.88 6.29 -25.57
C TYR A 204 -4.56 5.07 -24.69
N HIS A 205 -3.34 5.02 -24.16
CA HIS A 205 -2.87 4.05 -23.17
C HIS A 205 -1.89 4.73 -22.20
N TYR A 206 -2.31 4.90 -20.96
CA TYR A 206 -1.42 5.49 -19.95
C TYR A 206 -0.27 4.54 -19.58
N PHE A 207 -0.49 3.23 -19.67
CA PHE A 207 0.48 2.16 -19.42
C PHE A 207 1.02 1.55 -20.73
N TYR A 208 1.05 0.22 -20.87
CA TYR A 208 1.52 -0.42 -22.10
C TYR A 208 0.54 -0.24 -23.27
N ILE A 209 1.06 -0.38 -24.48
CA ILE A 209 0.25 -0.40 -25.71
C ILE A 209 -0.90 -1.41 -25.60
N GLN A 210 -0.67 -2.54 -24.93
CA GLN A 210 -1.65 -3.60 -24.71
C GLN A 210 -2.66 -3.30 -23.58
N GLN A 211 -2.59 -2.12 -22.98
CA GLN A 211 -3.46 -1.69 -21.89
C GLN A 211 -4.22 -0.40 -22.29
N PRO A 212 -5.16 -0.48 -23.28
CA PRO A 212 -5.93 0.69 -23.71
C PRO A 212 -6.81 1.24 -22.58
N ASP A 213 -6.80 2.55 -22.40
CA ASP A 213 -7.53 3.24 -21.36
C ASP A 213 -9.04 3.27 -21.63
N LEU A 214 -9.81 2.98 -20.60
CA LEU A 214 -11.26 3.08 -20.59
C LEU A 214 -11.71 4.55 -20.54
N ASN A 215 -12.72 4.86 -21.30
CA ASN A 215 -13.33 6.19 -21.28
C ASN A 215 -14.33 6.33 -20.13
N TRP A 216 -13.88 6.75 -18.96
CA TRP A 216 -14.71 6.97 -17.77
C TRP A 216 -15.73 8.12 -17.91
N ARG A 217 -15.65 8.90 -18.98
CA ARG A 217 -16.72 9.86 -19.33
C ARG A 217 -17.94 9.19 -19.93
N ASN A 218 -17.83 7.92 -20.32
CA ASN A 218 -18.92 7.11 -20.80
C ASN A 218 -19.65 6.42 -19.63
N PRO A 219 -20.93 6.74 -19.36
CA PRO A 219 -21.67 6.15 -18.24
C PRO A 219 -21.85 4.63 -18.36
N GLN A 220 -21.74 4.06 -19.56
CA GLN A 220 -21.80 2.62 -19.73
C GLN A 220 -20.54 1.92 -19.22
N VAL A 221 -19.38 2.57 -19.32
CA VAL A 221 -18.10 2.08 -18.74
C VAL A 221 -18.21 2.08 -17.22
N GLU A 222 -18.65 3.20 -16.63
CA GLU A 222 -18.84 3.27 -15.17
C GLU A 222 -19.81 2.20 -14.67
N ALA A 223 -20.95 2.02 -15.34
CA ALA A 223 -21.93 1.01 -14.97
C ALA A 223 -21.35 -0.41 -15.06
N ALA A 224 -20.57 -0.71 -16.09
CA ALA A 224 -19.93 -2.02 -16.27
C ALA A 224 -18.87 -2.30 -15.20
N MET A 225 -18.04 -1.30 -14.85
CA MET A 225 -17.05 -1.42 -13.78
C MET A 225 -17.71 -1.58 -12.41
N PHE A 226 -18.77 -0.84 -12.13
CA PHE A 226 -19.51 -1.01 -10.87
C PHE A 226 -20.20 -2.39 -10.79
N GLN A 227 -20.65 -2.93 -11.91
CA GLN A 227 -21.18 -4.30 -11.96
C GLN A 227 -20.08 -5.33 -11.67
N MET A 228 -18.86 -5.13 -12.16
CA MET A 228 -17.71 -5.96 -11.81
C MET A 228 -17.44 -5.94 -10.29
N LEU A 229 -17.39 -4.76 -9.68
CA LEU A 229 -17.19 -4.65 -8.23
C LEU A 229 -18.30 -5.37 -7.44
N ARG A 230 -19.56 -5.22 -7.85
CA ARG A 230 -20.71 -5.93 -7.22
C ARG A 230 -20.56 -7.44 -7.32
N PHE A 231 -20.14 -7.97 -8.47
CA PHE A 231 -19.92 -9.40 -8.67
C PHE A 231 -18.97 -9.99 -7.62
N TRP A 232 -17.89 -9.28 -7.28
CA TRP A 232 -16.93 -9.75 -6.27
C TRP A 232 -17.39 -9.49 -4.84
N LEU A 233 -18.09 -8.37 -4.59
CA LEU A 233 -18.71 -8.12 -3.27
C LEU A 233 -19.75 -9.18 -2.92
N ASP A 234 -20.56 -9.61 -3.89
CA ASP A 234 -21.55 -10.68 -3.71
C ASP A 234 -20.89 -12.04 -3.42
N ARG A 235 -19.64 -12.26 -3.85
CA ARG A 235 -18.82 -13.43 -3.49
C ARG A 235 -18.11 -13.31 -2.14
N GLY A 236 -18.31 -12.22 -1.41
CA GLY A 236 -17.79 -12.05 -0.04
C GLY A 236 -16.47 -11.32 0.07
N VAL A 237 -15.98 -10.68 -1.01
CA VAL A 237 -14.83 -9.77 -0.98
C VAL A 237 -15.10 -8.61 -0.03
N ALA A 238 -14.16 -8.30 0.86
CA ALA A 238 -14.34 -7.29 1.90
C ALA A 238 -14.04 -5.86 1.39
N GLY A 239 -13.53 -5.72 0.18
CA GLY A 239 -13.20 -4.45 -0.44
C GLY A 239 -12.17 -4.59 -1.54
N PHE A 240 -11.64 -3.47 -1.99
CA PHE A 240 -10.72 -3.42 -3.12
C PHE A 240 -9.53 -2.51 -2.86
N ARG A 241 -8.38 -2.89 -3.40
CA ARG A 241 -7.32 -1.94 -3.72
C ARG A 241 -7.59 -1.43 -5.13
N LEU A 242 -7.68 -0.13 -5.27
CA LEU A 242 -7.97 0.54 -6.53
C LEU A 242 -6.64 0.91 -7.19
N ASP A 243 -6.37 0.28 -8.32
CA ASP A 243 -5.19 0.49 -9.14
C ASP A 243 -5.31 1.79 -9.93
N ALA A 244 -4.22 2.55 -10.02
CA ALA A 244 -4.05 3.71 -10.90
C ALA A 244 -5.20 4.74 -10.88
N ILE A 245 -5.83 4.94 -9.73
CA ILE A 245 -7.05 5.77 -9.62
C ILE A 245 -6.84 7.24 -9.95
N THR A 246 -5.62 7.71 -9.91
CA THR A 246 -5.28 9.09 -10.26
C THR A 246 -5.32 9.35 -11.76
N ALA A 247 -5.32 8.29 -12.58
CA ALA A 247 -5.26 8.35 -14.05
C ALA A 247 -6.56 7.90 -14.75
N LEU A 248 -7.73 7.90 -14.06
CA LEU A 248 -9.00 7.46 -14.67
C LEU A 248 -9.52 8.41 -15.74
N LEU A 249 -9.16 9.68 -15.66
CA LEU A 249 -9.60 10.72 -16.60
C LEU A 249 -8.40 11.50 -17.14
N GLU A 250 -8.48 11.83 -18.41
CA GLU A 250 -7.57 12.73 -19.11
C GLU A 250 -8.26 14.04 -19.50
N ASP A 251 -7.49 15.08 -19.86
CA ASP A 251 -8.03 16.35 -20.32
C ASP A 251 -8.81 16.20 -21.63
N PRO A 252 -10.12 16.52 -21.68
CA PRO A 252 -10.93 16.40 -22.88
C PRO A 252 -10.51 17.33 -24.02
N GLN A 253 -9.72 18.38 -23.72
CA GLN A 253 -9.20 19.31 -24.71
C GLN A 253 -7.89 18.83 -25.34
N LEU A 254 -7.30 17.73 -24.83
CA LEU A 254 -6.06 17.13 -25.34
C LEU A 254 -4.89 18.12 -25.37
N ARG A 255 -4.81 19.02 -24.39
CA ARG A 255 -3.70 19.97 -24.29
C ARG A 255 -2.38 19.23 -24.09
N ASP A 256 -1.34 19.72 -24.74
CA ASP A 256 0.02 19.21 -24.51
C ASP A 256 0.44 19.43 -23.06
N GLU A 257 1.04 18.41 -22.44
CA GLU A 257 1.65 18.54 -21.12
C GLU A 257 2.84 19.50 -21.16
N PRO A 258 3.01 20.35 -20.13
CA PRO A 258 4.17 21.22 -20.04
C PRO A 258 5.48 20.42 -19.97
N VAL A 259 6.45 20.79 -20.83
CA VAL A 259 7.76 20.15 -20.87
C VAL A 259 8.62 20.67 -19.73
N LEU A 260 9.15 19.75 -18.93
CA LEU A 260 10.18 20.01 -17.93
C LEU A 260 11.58 19.80 -18.54
N GLY A 261 12.63 20.24 -17.86
CA GLY A 261 13.99 19.98 -18.30
C GLY A 261 14.39 18.50 -18.15
N GLY A 262 15.28 18.03 -19.04
CA GLY A 262 15.84 16.66 -19.01
C GLY A 262 14.96 15.61 -19.68
N THR A 263 15.40 14.35 -19.56
CA THR A 263 14.74 13.19 -20.15
C THR A 263 14.54 12.08 -19.12
N ASN A 264 13.55 11.20 -19.35
CA ASN A 264 13.34 9.98 -18.59
C ASN A 264 14.37 8.87 -18.94
N ALA A 265 14.21 7.68 -18.37
CA ALA A 265 15.12 6.54 -18.64
C ALA A 265 15.05 6.08 -20.10
N GLN A 266 13.89 6.21 -20.75
CA GLN A 266 13.63 5.84 -22.13
C GLN A 266 14.10 6.90 -23.14
N GLY A 267 14.51 8.09 -22.66
CA GLY A 267 15.01 9.19 -23.51
C GLY A 267 13.94 10.21 -23.92
N ASP A 268 12.70 10.07 -23.46
CA ASP A 268 11.63 11.01 -23.72
C ASP A 268 11.74 12.26 -22.85
N PRO A 269 11.20 13.43 -23.28
CA PRO A 269 11.16 14.64 -22.46
C PRO A 269 10.45 14.39 -21.13
N ASN A 270 10.95 14.99 -20.05
CA ASN A 270 10.21 15.04 -18.79
C ASN A 270 8.98 15.95 -18.94
N LEU A 271 7.81 15.45 -18.62
CA LEU A 271 6.55 16.20 -18.65
C LEU A 271 6.04 16.48 -17.23
N ASN A 272 5.28 17.56 -17.09
CA ASN A 272 4.47 17.82 -15.90
C ASN A 272 3.04 17.33 -16.17
N GLU A 273 2.69 16.17 -15.64
CA GLU A 273 1.44 15.45 -15.91
C GLU A 273 0.23 16.09 -15.21
N ILE A 274 -0.16 17.30 -15.64
CA ILE A 274 -1.31 18.03 -15.09
C ILE A 274 -2.62 17.80 -15.87
N TYR A 275 -2.54 17.15 -17.03
CA TYR A 275 -3.66 16.87 -17.90
C TYR A 275 -4.03 15.38 -17.99
N THR A 276 -3.22 14.51 -17.40
CA THR A 276 -3.40 13.06 -17.43
C THR A 276 -3.44 12.43 -16.04
N ASN A 277 -3.25 13.21 -14.97
CA ASN A 277 -3.18 12.69 -13.62
C ASN A 277 -3.93 13.61 -12.63
N ASP A 278 -4.59 13.00 -11.65
CA ASP A 278 -5.27 13.67 -10.53
C ASP A 278 -6.28 14.76 -10.94
N LEU A 279 -7.07 14.50 -12.00
CA LEU A 279 -8.11 15.42 -12.42
C LEU A 279 -9.30 15.40 -11.45
N PRO A 280 -9.97 16.57 -11.21
CA PRO A 280 -11.08 16.68 -10.24
C PRO A 280 -12.22 15.67 -10.46
N GLY A 281 -12.47 15.26 -11.72
CA GLY A 281 -13.48 14.26 -12.04
C GLY A 281 -13.19 12.85 -11.51
N ASN A 282 -11.93 12.52 -11.22
CA ASN A 282 -11.55 11.25 -10.59
C ASN A 282 -12.20 11.11 -9.22
N HIS A 283 -12.19 12.18 -8.43
CA HIS A 283 -12.84 12.24 -7.11
C HIS A 283 -14.34 11.99 -7.17
N ASP A 284 -15.02 12.51 -8.21
CA ASP A 284 -16.45 12.25 -8.40
C ASP A 284 -16.74 10.77 -8.68
N ILE A 285 -15.89 10.10 -9.44
CA ILE A 285 -16.00 8.65 -9.70
C ILE A 285 -15.81 7.87 -8.39
N ILE A 286 -14.76 8.18 -7.63
CA ILE A 286 -14.47 7.49 -6.36
C ILE A 286 -15.60 7.70 -5.35
N ARG A 287 -16.19 8.90 -5.29
CA ARG A 287 -17.32 9.20 -4.41
C ARG A 287 -18.56 8.37 -4.75
N ARG A 288 -18.87 8.22 -6.04
CA ARG A 288 -19.96 7.34 -6.48
C ARG A 288 -19.67 5.86 -6.19
N MET A 289 -18.41 5.43 -6.35
CA MET A 289 -17.98 4.08 -6.00
C MET A 289 -18.13 3.84 -4.50
N ARG A 290 -17.67 4.77 -3.66
CA ARG A 290 -17.81 4.72 -2.22
C ARG A 290 -19.29 4.59 -1.82
N ALA A 291 -20.16 5.42 -2.36
CA ALA A 291 -21.59 5.34 -2.11
C ALA A 291 -22.18 3.98 -2.51
N MET A 292 -21.66 3.35 -3.57
CA MET A 292 -22.08 2.02 -3.99
C MET A 292 -21.62 0.94 -3.01
N ILE A 293 -20.36 0.92 -2.58
CA ILE A 293 -19.87 -0.11 -1.67
C ILE A 293 -20.47 0.01 -0.27
N ASP A 294 -20.79 1.24 0.17
CA ASP A 294 -21.44 1.48 1.47
C ASP A 294 -22.86 0.89 1.56
N THR A 295 -23.45 0.49 0.43
CA THR A 295 -24.72 -0.28 0.43
C THR A 295 -24.53 -1.73 0.89
N TYR A 296 -23.32 -2.23 0.97
CA TYR A 296 -22.99 -3.60 1.40
C TYR A 296 -22.69 -3.64 2.90
N PRO A 297 -23.12 -4.71 3.62
CA PRO A 297 -22.85 -4.83 5.04
C PRO A 297 -21.38 -5.16 5.31
N GLY A 298 -20.90 -4.79 6.51
CA GLY A 298 -19.60 -5.23 7.03
C GLY A 298 -18.43 -4.31 6.69
N ASP A 299 -18.68 -2.99 6.58
CA ASP A 299 -17.66 -1.94 6.43
C ASP A 299 -16.69 -2.24 5.28
N ARG A 300 -17.24 -2.31 4.05
CA ARG A 300 -16.44 -2.57 2.85
C ARG A 300 -15.38 -1.48 2.67
N LEU A 301 -14.19 -1.88 2.22
CA LEU A 301 -13.00 -1.03 2.16
C LEU A 301 -12.62 -0.66 0.72
N LEU A 302 -12.30 0.60 0.50
CA LEU A 302 -11.53 1.08 -0.66
C LEU A 302 -10.15 1.53 -0.19
N VAL A 303 -9.13 0.82 -0.64
CA VAL A 303 -7.73 1.25 -0.56
C VAL A 303 -7.38 1.89 -1.89
N GLY A 304 -6.81 3.08 -1.90
CA GLY A 304 -6.42 3.74 -3.15
C GLY A 304 -4.92 3.74 -3.36
N GLU A 305 -4.49 3.40 -4.56
CA GLU A 305 -3.11 3.63 -4.96
C GLU A 305 -2.91 5.12 -5.25
N THR A 306 -2.33 5.82 -4.28
CA THR A 306 -2.11 7.26 -4.33
C THR A 306 -0.61 7.57 -4.23
N TYR A 307 -0.04 8.08 -5.33
CA TYR A 307 1.33 8.61 -5.34
C TYR A 307 1.25 10.13 -5.33
N VAL A 308 1.56 10.73 -4.19
CA VAL A 308 1.48 12.18 -3.99
C VAL A 308 2.85 12.76 -3.66
N ALA A 309 3.03 14.06 -3.92
CA ALA A 309 4.28 14.75 -3.61
C ALA A 309 4.32 15.30 -2.17
N HIS A 310 3.15 15.53 -1.57
CA HIS A 310 3.00 16.12 -0.24
C HIS A 310 1.81 15.50 0.49
N THR A 311 1.89 15.40 1.81
CA THR A 311 0.85 14.79 2.66
C THR A 311 -0.52 15.45 2.47
N ALA A 312 -0.59 16.77 2.33
CA ALA A 312 -1.85 17.48 2.09
C ALA A 312 -2.62 17.02 0.84
N GLN A 313 -1.91 16.46 -0.16
CA GLN A 313 -2.55 15.93 -1.38
C GLN A 313 -3.30 14.60 -1.16
N LEU A 314 -3.11 13.95 0.00
CA LEU A 314 -3.92 12.79 0.37
C LEU A 314 -5.32 13.19 0.85
N ASP A 315 -5.50 14.41 1.40
CA ASP A 315 -6.77 14.83 1.99
C ASP A 315 -7.95 14.83 1.00
N PRO A 316 -7.81 15.32 -0.25
CA PRO A 316 -8.86 15.19 -1.26
C PRO A 316 -9.33 13.76 -1.49
N TRP A 317 -8.42 12.77 -1.43
CA TRP A 317 -8.75 11.36 -1.65
C TRP A 317 -9.59 10.71 -0.54
N TYR A 318 -9.67 11.34 0.64
CA TYR A 318 -10.69 11.01 1.64
C TYR A 318 -12.04 11.68 1.37
N GLY A 319 -12.10 12.67 0.46
CA GLY A 319 -13.23 13.58 0.30
C GLY A 319 -13.14 14.79 1.26
N GLY A 320 -11.93 15.11 1.75
CA GLY A 320 -11.71 16.13 2.77
C GLY A 320 -12.50 15.82 4.04
N ALA A 321 -13.06 16.83 4.66
CA ALA A 321 -13.83 16.68 5.90
C ALA A 321 -15.12 15.82 5.77
N ARG A 322 -15.55 15.46 4.54
CA ARG A 322 -16.74 14.61 4.34
C ARG A 322 -16.46 13.12 4.53
N HIS A 323 -15.21 12.69 4.29
CA HIS A 323 -14.79 11.28 4.31
C HIS A 323 -15.68 10.36 3.44
N ASP A 324 -16.10 10.87 2.25
CA ASP A 324 -17.02 10.20 1.33
C ASP A 324 -16.34 9.60 0.08
N GLU A 325 -15.01 9.52 0.10
CA GLU A 325 -14.18 8.89 -0.93
C GLU A 325 -13.45 7.65 -0.38
N LEU A 326 -12.14 7.53 -0.56
CA LEU A 326 -11.39 6.38 -0.03
C LEU A 326 -11.44 6.33 1.50
N GLN A 327 -11.44 5.13 2.05
CA GLN A 327 -11.17 4.96 3.48
C GLN A 327 -9.68 4.97 3.80
N LEU A 328 -8.86 4.36 2.93
CA LEU A 328 -7.41 4.22 3.12
C LEU A 328 -6.65 4.58 1.83
N PRO A 329 -6.39 5.85 1.55
CA PRO A 329 -5.36 6.22 0.58
C PRO A 329 -4.00 5.68 1.04
N MET A 330 -3.18 5.17 0.11
CA MET A 330 -1.82 4.74 0.41
C MET A 330 -0.92 5.94 0.67
N ASP A 331 -0.31 6.02 1.84
CA ASP A 331 0.77 6.97 2.11
C ASP A 331 2.12 6.33 1.75
N THR A 332 2.58 6.65 0.57
CA THR A 332 3.86 6.19 0.04
C THR A 332 5.02 7.14 0.38
N LEU A 333 4.74 8.34 0.87
CA LEU A 333 5.76 9.36 1.15
C LEU A 333 6.75 8.93 2.23
N VAL A 334 6.24 8.29 3.30
CA VAL A 334 7.07 7.77 4.38
C VAL A 334 7.87 6.56 3.91
N GLY A 335 7.21 5.61 3.26
CA GLY A 335 7.78 4.31 2.94
C GLY A 335 8.70 4.30 1.72
N LEU A 336 8.47 5.18 0.73
CA LEU A 336 9.28 5.21 -0.49
C LEU A 336 10.47 6.18 -0.43
N ASP A 337 10.76 6.77 0.72
CA ASP A 337 12.00 7.52 0.89
C ASP A 337 13.21 6.60 0.71
N LYS A 338 14.28 7.15 0.19
CA LYS A 338 15.53 6.41 -0.06
C LYS A 338 16.49 6.43 1.13
N ARG A 339 16.16 7.15 2.18
CA ARG A 339 17.02 7.32 3.36
C ARG A 339 16.26 7.10 4.64
N LEU A 340 16.90 6.40 5.57
CA LEU A 340 16.44 6.27 6.94
C LEU A 340 16.72 7.60 7.67
N ASP A 341 15.74 8.50 7.71
CA ASP A 341 15.88 9.87 8.22
C ASP A 341 14.82 10.17 9.28
N ALA A 342 15.25 10.24 10.55
CA ALA A 342 14.35 10.48 11.68
C ALA A 342 13.64 11.84 11.61
N GLY A 343 14.32 12.89 11.11
CA GLY A 343 13.74 14.22 10.95
C GLY A 343 12.64 14.25 9.90
N ARG A 344 12.88 13.57 8.77
CA ARG A 344 11.90 13.45 7.69
C ARG A 344 10.68 12.64 8.12
N PHE A 345 10.86 11.49 8.72
CA PHE A 345 9.74 10.67 9.21
C PHE A 345 8.92 11.42 10.27
N ARG A 346 9.58 12.13 11.19
CA ARG A 346 8.91 12.99 12.18
C ARG A 346 8.03 14.04 11.51
N ARG A 347 8.54 14.72 10.47
CA ARG A 347 7.77 15.72 9.73
C ARG A 347 6.55 15.09 9.06
N LEU A 348 6.73 14.04 8.27
CA LEU A 348 5.63 13.39 7.54
C LEU A 348 4.54 12.85 8.47
N LEU A 349 4.91 12.19 9.58
CA LEU A 349 3.95 11.74 10.58
C LEU A 349 3.22 12.89 11.28
N SER A 350 3.87 14.05 11.45
CA SER A 350 3.22 15.24 12.02
C SER A 350 2.27 15.89 11.02
N GLU A 351 2.68 16.00 9.76
CA GLU A 351 1.85 16.51 8.66
C GLU A 351 0.57 15.67 8.52
N ALA A 352 0.68 14.34 8.54
CA ALA A 352 -0.48 13.44 8.47
C ALA A 352 -1.51 13.69 9.59
N GLN A 353 -1.08 14.13 10.78
CA GLN A 353 -2.00 14.44 11.87
C GLN A 353 -2.71 15.79 11.73
N THR A 354 -2.10 16.75 11.05
CA THR A 354 -2.59 18.13 10.96
C THR A 354 -3.30 18.41 9.64
N GLU A 355 -2.96 17.71 8.58
CA GLU A 355 -3.39 18.03 7.22
C GLU A 355 -4.51 17.12 6.70
N LEU A 356 -4.72 15.95 7.30
CA LEU A 356 -5.67 14.96 6.77
C LEU A 356 -7.07 15.02 7.41
N HIS A 357 -7.45 16.10 8.07
CA HIS A 357 -8.79 16.33 8.65
C HIS A 357 -9.37 15.11 9.42
N GLY A 358 -8.51 14.31 10.07
CA GLY A 358 -8.88 13.08 10.75
C GLY A 358 -8.82 11.82 9.90
N GLY A 359 -8.51 11.93 8.63
CA GLY A 359 -8.18 10.81 7.75
C GLY A 359 -7.03 9.97 8.32
N GLN A 360 -7.03 8.70 8.00
CA GLN A 360 -6.03 7.75 8.45
C GLN A 360 -5.42 7.05 7.25
N PRO A 361 -4.14 7.31 6.91
CA PRO A 361 -3.53 6.72 5.74
C PRO A 361 -3.23 5.23 5.94
N LEU A 362 -3.01 4.53 4.84
CA LEU A 362 -2.38 3.23 4.82
C LEU A 362 -0.88 3.42 4.62
N LEU A 363 -0.11 3.16 5.66
CA LEU A 363 1.34 3.27 5.60
C LEU A 363 1.94 2.08 4.85
N VAL A 364 2.78 2.36 3.85
CA VAL A 364 3.34 1.37 2.92
C VAL A 364 4.85 1.55 2.85
N PHE A 365 5.62 0.52 3.22
CA PHE A 365 7.06 0.49 2.99
C PHE A 365 7.42 -0.35 1.77
N ASP A 366 6.80 -1.50 1.60
CA ASP A 366 7.05 -2.43 0.50
C ASP A 366 5.76 -2.75 -0.25
N ASN A 367 5.89 -2.97 -1.57
CA ASN A 367 4.89 -3.55 -2.44
C ASN A 367 5.58 -4.26 -3.63
N HIS A 368 4.78 -4.82 -4.53
CA HIS A 368 5.29 -5.54 -5.70
C HIS A 368 5.91 -4.66 -6.80
N ASP A 369 5.89 -3.33 -6.64
CA ASP A 369 6.41 -2.35 -7.60
C ASP A 369 7.65 -1.60 -7.11
N GLN A 370 8.06 -1.81 -5.87
CA GLN A 370 9.16 -1.06 -5.26
C GLN A 370 10.27 -1.98 -4.74
N ILE A 371 11.51 -1.57 -4.94
CA ILE A 371 12.67 -2.20 -4.31
C ILE A 371 12.38 -2.38 -2.82
N ARG A 372 12.57 -3.59 -2.29
CA ARG A 372 12.26 -3.93 -0.91
C ARG A 372 12.98 -3.01 0.08
N SER A 373 12.32 -2.67 1.17
CA SER A 373 12.84 -1.82 2.24
C SER A 373 14.14 -2.36 2.84
N TRP A 374 14.30 -3.68 2.88
CA TRP A 374 15.53 -4.34 3.29
C TRP A 374 16.76 -3.85 2.50
N ASP A 375 16.64 -3.65 1.19
CA ASP A 375 17.72 -3.18 0.31
C ASP A 375 17.72 -1.66 0.18
N ARG A 376 16.55 -1.04 0.19
CA ARG A 376 16.39 0.41 0.02
C ARG A 376 16.97 1.20 1.19
N TYR A 377 16.81 0.71 2.43
CA TYR A 377 17.34 1.34 3.64
C TYR A 377 18.61 0.67 4.17
N GLY A 378 18.91 -0.54 3.71
CA GLY A 378 20.03 -1.33 4.17
C GLY A 378 21.39 -0.70 3.85
N ASP A 379 22.34 -0.85 4.77
CA ASP A 379 23.73 -0.42 4.61
C ASP A 379 24.69 -1.60 4.35
N GLY A 380 24.14 -2.82 4.22
CA GLY A 380 24.88 -4.05 4.01
C GLY A 380 25.47 -4.67 5.29
N VAL A 381 25.41 -3.97 6.42
CA VAL A 381 25.91 -4.42 7.73
C VAL A 381 24.80 -4.54 8.75
N HIS A 382 23.90 -3.55 8.81
CA HIS A 382 22.87 -3.45 9.86
C HIS A 382 21.46 -3.72 9.34
N ASN A 383 21.31 -4.31 8.16
CA ASN A 383 20.01 -4.49 7.49
C ASN A 383 18.94 -5.11 8.41
N ALA A 384 19.30 -6.12 9.20
CA ALA A 384 18.35 -6.76 10.12
C ALA A 384 17.90 -5.85 11.27
N ALA A 385 18.75 -4.95 11.76
CA ALA A 385 18.39 -3.97 12.77
C ALA A 385 17.53 -2.84 12.17
N ILE A 386 17.87 -2.40 10.96
CA ILE A 386 17.11 -1.40 10.19
C ILE A 386 15.71 -1.93 9.87
N ALA A 387 15.57 -3.17 9.41
CA ALA A 387 14.27 -3.79 9.15
C ALA A 387 13.38 -3.84 10.42
N ARG A 388 13.98 -4.05 11.61
CA ARG A 388 13.23 -3.97 12.88
C ARG A 388 12.76 -2.57 13.21
N ILE A 389 13.51 -1.52 12.85
CA ILE A 389 13.07 -0.13 12.97
C ILE A 389 11.88 0.13 12.04
N ILE A 390 11.97 -0.29 10.78
CA ILE A 390 10.88 -0.13 9.81
C ILE A 390 9.62 -0.84 10.31
N ALA A 391 9.72 -2.09 10.75
CA ALA A 391 8.62 -2.84 11.34
C ALA A 391 8.00 -2.13 12.56
N ALA A 392 8.85 -1.58 13.44
CA ALA A 392 8.38 -0.84 14.61
C ALA A 392 7.65 0.45 14.20
N LEU A 393 8.19 1.21 13.25
CA LEU A 393 7.54 2.42 12.73
C LEU A 393 6.18 2.09 12.08
N LEU A 394 6.14 1.11 11.20
CA LEU A 394 4.93 0.66 10.50
C LEU A 394 3.83 0.26 11.50
N LEU A 395 4.16 -0.52 12.53
CA LEU A 395 3.18 -1.16 13.41
C LEU A 395 2.87 -0.39 14.69
N THR A 396 3.63 0.65 15.02
CA THR A 396 3.37 1.51 16.20
C THR A 396 2.89 2.91 15.83
N SER A 397 2.92 3.29 14.56
CA SER A 397 2.26 4.51 14.07
C SER A 397 0.74 4.43 14.22
N ARG A 398 0.06 5.57 14.04
CA ARG A 398 -1.40 5.63 14.07
C ARG A 398 -2.04 4.89 12.89
N ASP A 399 -1.34 4.84 11.79
CA ASP A 399 -1.83 4.47 10.46
C ASP A 399 -2.21 2.99 10.36
N ALA A 400 -3.10 2.62 9.44
CA ALA A 400 -3.23 1.24 9.01
C ALA A 400 -1.92 0.79 8.34
N ALA A 401 -1.58 -0.48 8.43
CA ALA A 401 -0.30 -1.01 7.97
C ALA A 401 -0.49 -1.93 6.77
N LEU A 402 0.27 -1.71 5.71
CA LEU A 402 0.42 -2.67 4.61
C LEU A 402 1.77 -3.38 4.75
N LEU A 403 1.73 -4.70 4.78
CA LEU A 403 2.91 -5.57 4.68
C LEU A 403 2.91 -6.24 3.31
N TYR A 404 4.05 -6.26 2.66
CA TYR A 404 4.24 -7.04 1.45
C TYR A 404 4.84 -8.42 1.78
N GLN A 405 4.39 -9.48 1.08
CA GLN A 405 4.94 -10.84 1.27
C GLN A 405 6.46 -10.85 1.27
N GLY A 406 7.05 -11.48 2.31
CA GLY A 406 8.49 -11.58 2.49
C GLY A 406 9.15 -10.39 3.21
N GLU A 407 8.44 -9.27 3.43
CA GLU A 407 8.93 -8.15 4.24
C GLU A 407 9.23 -8.62 5.67
N GLU A 408 8.34 -9.43 6.22
CA GLU A 408 8.42 -9.95 7.59
C GLU A 408 9.58 -10.92 7.84
N ILE A 409 10.21 -11.44 6.80
CA ILE A 409 11.40 -12.28 6.88
C ILE A 409 12.67 -11.61 6.33
N GLY A 410 12.57 -10.33 5.92
CA GLY A 410 13.71 -9.62 5.33
C GLY A 410 14.14 -10.20 3.96
N GLN A 411 13.17 -10.60 3.14
CA GLN A 411 13.45 -11.03 1.77
C GLN A 411 14.08 -9.88 0.98
N ILE A 412 15.13 -10.21 0.19
CA ILE A 412 15.90 -9.24 -0.59
C ILE A 412 15.29 -9.00 -1.98
N THR A 413 15.61 -7.87 -2.59
CA THR A 413 15.39 -7.60 -4.01
C THR A 413 16.48 -8.30 -4.82
N ALA A 414 16.10 -9.20 -5.73
CA ALA A 414 17.04 -9.91 -6.61
C ALA A 414 16.95 -9.37 -8.05
N THR A 415 17.38 -8.12 -8.25
CA THR A 415 17.34 -7.46 -9.56
C THR A 415 18.17 -8.24 -10.59
N PRO A 416 17.61 -8.55 -11.78
CA PRO A 416 18.35 -9.21 -12.85
C PRO A 416 19.65 -8.47 -13.23
N SER A 417 20.72 -9.21 -13.47
CA SER A 417 22.01 -8.68 -13.87
C SER A 417 22.18 -8.58 -15.39
N ARG A 418 21.35 -9.28 -16.16
CA ARG A 418 21.37 -9.34 -17.63
C ARG A 418 19.96 -9.15 -18.16
N VAL A 419 19.84 -8.53 -19.34
CA VAL A 419 18.53 -8.28 -19.97
C VAL A 419 17.80 -9.58 -20.35
N GLU A 420 18.53 -10.66 -20.64
CA GLU A 420 17.94 -11.95 -20.99
C GLU A 420 17.20 -12.61 -19.81
N ASP A 421 17.52 -12.21 -18.58
CA ASP A 421 16.90 -12.72 -17.35
C ASP A 421 15.67 -11.88 -16.94
N VAL A 422 15.46 -10.72 -17.59
CA VAL A 422 14.35 -9.80 -17.29
C VAL A 422 13.05 -10.33 -17.87
N ARG A 423 12.01 -10.35 -17.06
CA ARG A 423 10.63 -10.71 -17.45
C ARG A 423 9.74 -9.47 -17.59
N ASP A 424 9.94 -8.48 -16.71
CA ASP A 424 9.15 -7.25 -16.70
C ASP A 424 9.41 -6.41 -17.96
N PRO A 425 8.40 -6.11 -18.79
CA PRO A 425 8.56 -5.34 -20.02
C PRO A 425 9.21 -3.96 -19.80
N ILE A 426 8.95 -3.28 -18.70
CA ILE A 426 9.60 -1.98 -18.42
C ILE A 426 11.12 -2.14 -18.27
N GLY A 427 11.56 -3.26 -17.69
CA GLY A 427 12.98 -3.57 -17.58
C GLY A 427 13.60 -3.96 -18.93
N ILE A 428 12.85 -4.64 -19.81
CA ILE A 428 13.30 -4.98 -21.13
C ILE A 428 13.52 -3.71 -21.98
N THR A 429 12.54 -2.79 -21.96
CA THR A 429 12.58 -1.56 -22.77
C THR A 429 13.51 -0.49 -22.19
N GLY A 430 13.64 -0.43 -20.86
CA GLY A 430 14.44 0.58 -20.16
C GLY A 430 15.89 0.22 -19.90
N TRP A 431 16.30 -1.03 -20.20
CA TRP A 431 17.65 -1.52 -19.92
C TRP A 431 18.76 -0.66 -20.51
N PRO A 432 19.88 -0.44 -19.81
CA PRO A 432 20.22 -0.90 -18.44
C PRO A 432 19.84 0.10 -17.33
N LYS A 433 19.18 1.22 -17.66
CA LYS A 433 18.85 2.29 -16.70
C LYS A 433 17.66 1.93 -15.82
N GLU A 434 16.65 1.33 -16.40
CA GLU A 434 15.50 0.74 -15.74
C GLU A 434 15.57 -0.78 -15.91
N LYS A 435 15.53 -1.52 -14.80
CA LYS A 435 15.71 -2.97 -14.82
C LYS A 435 14.43 -3.76 -14.54
N GLY A 436 13.32 -3.05 -14.38
CA GLY A 436 12.02 -3.64 -14.05
C GLY A 436 11.88 -4.03 -12.59
N ARG A 437 10.78 -4.71 -12.31
CA ARG A 437 10.27 -5.04 -10.97
C ARG A 437 10.42 -6.53 -10.61
N ASP A 438 11.15 -7.31 -11.40
CA ASP A 438 11.30 -8.75 -11.16
C ASP A 438 11.96 -9.06 -9.82
N GLY A 439 12.87 -8.18 -9.38
CA GLY A 439 13.67 -8.39 -8.17
C GLY A 439 12.85 -8.48 -6.90
N GLU A 440 11.86 -7.63 -6.73
CA GLU A 440 10.95 -7.60 -5.59
C GLU A 440 9.81 -8.62 -5.71
N ARG A 441 9.57 -9.16 -6.91
CA ARG A 441 8.48 -10.11 -7.21
C ARG A 441 8.91 -11.58 -7.10
N THR A 442 10.14 -11.86 -6.65
CA THR A 442 10.67 -13.21 -6.48
C THR A 442 9.83 -14.06 -5.51
N PRO A 443 9.80 -15.41 -5.69
CA PRO A 443 9.00 -16.31 -4.87
C PRO A 443 9.26 -16.20 -3.37
N MET A 444 8.19 -16.33 -2.57
CA MET A 444 8.23 -16.39 -1.10
C MET A 444 9.08 -17.55 -0.60
N GLN A 445 9.85 -17.30 0.44
CA GLN A 445 10.80 -18.26 1.03
C GLN A 445 10.18 -18.94 2.25
N TRP A 446 9.59 -20.15 2.05
CA TRP A 446 8.91 -20.88 3.11
C TRP A 446 9.85 -21.70 3.98
N ASP A 447 10.85 -22.36 3.37
CA ASP A 447 11.82 -23.20 4.07
C ASP A 447 13.12 -23.33 3.27
N GLY A 448 14.11 -24.05 3.84
CA GLY A 448 15.42 -24.28 3.22
C GLY A 448 15.46 -25.39 2.17
N SER A 449 14.32 -25.97 1.77
CA SER A 449 14.27 -26.99 0.72
C SER A 449 14.40 -26.38 -0.68
N ALA A 450 14.49 -27.23 -1.70
CA ALA A 450 14.58 -26.78 -3.09
C ALA A 450 13.44 -25.81 -3.43
N GLN A 451 13.76 -24.78 -4.21
CA GLN A 451 12.84 -23.68 -4.56
C GLN A 451 12.22 -22.99 -3.33
N ALA A 452 12.97 -22.95 -2.21
CA ALA A 452 12.55 -22.31 -0.97
C ALA A 452 11.22 -22.84 -0.40
N GLY A 453 10.81 -24.09 -0.72
CA GLY A 453 9.51 -24.62 -0.37
C GLY A 453 8.33 -23.94 -1.07
N PHE A 454 8.59 -23.02 -2.00
CA PHE A 454 7.57 -22.34 -2.80
C PHE A 454 6.91 -23.29 -3.80
N SER A 455 7.73 -24.08 -4.51
CA SER A 455 7.28 -25.01 -5.55
C SER A 455 8.03 -26.33 -5.50
N ALA A 456 7.39 -27.40 -5.90
CA ALA A 456 8.04 -28.68 -6.19
C ALA A 456 8.53 -28.77 -7.65
N ASN A 457 8.24 -27.78 -8.49
CA ASN A 457 8.82 -27.67 -9.83
C ASN A 457 10.24 -27.11 -9.73
N PRO A 458 11.25 -27.71 -10.40
CA PRO A 458 12.61 -27.15 -10.41
C PRO A 458 12.71 -25.80 -11.15
N HIS A 459 11.71 -25.45 -11.95
CA HIS A 459 11.63 -24.19 -12.70
C HIS A 459 10.48 -23.35 -12.18
N THR A 460 10.79 -22.25 -11.53
CA THR A 460 9.83 -21.26 -11.08
C THR A 460 9.74 -20.09 -12.08
N TRP A 461 8.63 -19.37 -12.09
CA TRP A 461 8.40 -18.26 -13.04
C TRP A 461 9.46 -17.14 -12.94
N LEU A 462 9.94 -16.85 -11.70
CA LEU A 462 11.17 -16.11 -11.39
C LEU A 462 12.04 -16.98 -10.48
N PRO A 463 13.36 -16.85 -10.50
CA PRO A 463 14.23 -17.60 -9.59
C PRO A 463 14.00 -17.19 -8.13
N VAL A 464 14.09 -18.16 -7.21
CA VAL A 464 14.13 -17.85 -5.78
C VAL A 464 15.44 -17.15 -5.42
N THR A 465 15.42 -16.26 -4.42
CA THR A 465 16.63 -15.53 -4.02
C THR A 465 17.65 -16.45 -3.36
N ALA A 466 18.94 -16.22 -3.58
CA ALA A 466 20.00 -17.14 -3.19
C ALA A 466 20.15 -17.34 -1.67
N ASN A 467 19.59 -16.45 -0.85
CA ASN A 467 19.67 -16.48 0.61
C ASN A 467 18.61 -17.38 1.29
N TYR A 468 17.69 -18.00 0.52
CA TYR A 468 16.60 -18.81 1.07
C TYR A 468 17.04 -19.95 2.03
N PRO A 469 18.23 -20.55 1.94
CA PRO A 469 18.61 -21.59 2.88
C PRO A 469 18.69 -21.12 4.34
N THR A 470 18.90 -19.83 4.56
CA THR A 470 19.03 -19.22 5.90
C THR A 470 17.94 -18.21 6.21
N VAL A 471 17.40 -17.52 5.20
CA VAL A 471 16.32 -16.55 5.33
C VAL A 471 15.04 -17.18 4.80
N ASN A 472 14.19 -17.68 5.69
CA ASN A 472 12.92 -18.30 5.32
C ASN A 472 12.01 -18.43 6.55
N VAL A 473 10.71 -18.61 6.29
CA VAL A 473 9.68 -18.69 7.34
C VAL A 473 9.96 -19.79 8.37
N ALA A 474 10.41 -20.97 7.95
CA ALA A 474 10.65 -22.09 8.86
C ALA A 474 11.82 -21.79 9.82
N THR A 475 12.94 -21.32 9.31
CA THR A 475 14.13 -20.93 10.10
C THR A 475 13.78 -19.80 11.07
N GLU A 476 13.12 -18.74 10.59
CA GLU A 476 12.78 -17.59 11.43
C GLU A 476 11.69 -17.88 12.45
N SER A 477 10.75 -18.77 12.14
CA SER A 477 9.76 -19.21 13.14
C SER A 477 10.38 -19.91 14.34
N ALA A 478 11.49 -20.58 14.14
CA ALA A 478 12.22 -21.31 15.20
C ALA A 478 13.11 -20.39 16.07
N ASP A 479 13.49 -19.21 15.57
CA ASP A 479 14.33 -18.24 16.30
C ASP A 479 13.46 -17.15 16.97
N PRO A 480 13.34 -17.12 18.31
CA PRO A 480 12.59 -16.09 19.02
C PRO A 480 13.08 -14.65 18.78
N GLN A 481 14.33 -14.48 18.32
CA GLN A 481 14.93 -13.17 18.04
C GLN A 481 14.86 -12.77 16.56
N SER A 482 14.27 -13.61 15.70
CA SER A 482 14.12 -13.35 14.27
C SER A 482 13.30 -12.11 13.97
N LEU A 483 13.40 -11.64 12.72
CA LEU A 483 12.57 -10.54 12.21
C LEU A 483 11.09 -10.93 12.17
N LEU A 484 10.76 -12.14 11.71
CA LEU A 484 9.39 -12.67 11.70
C LEU A 484 8.75 -12.65 13.10
N ASN A 485 9.47 -13.12 14.12
CA ASN A 485 8.96 -13.10 15.48
C ASN A 485 8.91 -11.69 16.08
N TRP A 486 9.72 -10.75 15.57
CA TRP A 486 9.60 -9.33 15.89
C TRP A 486 8.30 -8.73 15.34
N TYR A 487 7.96 -8.99 14.06
CA TYR A 487 6.67 -8.61 13.47
C TYR A 487 5.48 -9.17 14.25
N LYS A 488 5.49 -10.46 14.56
CA LYS A 488 4.42 -11.09 15.36
C LYS A 488 4.22 -10.42 16.72
N ARG A 489 5.30 -10.09 17.43
CA ARG A 489 5.22 -9.39 18.72
C ARG A 489 4.69 -7.96 18.58
N LEU A 490 5.11 -7.23 17.56
CA LEU A 490 4.60 -5.88 17.30
C LEU A 490 3.12 -5.89 16.94
N ILE A 491 2.66 -6.79 16.08
CA ILE A 491 1.25 -6.94 15.72
C ILE A 491 0.42 -7.31 16.95
N ALA A 492 0.89 -8.24 17.77
CA ALA A 492 0.22 -8.63 19.02
C ALA A 492 0.14 -7.44 20.00
N LEU A 493 1.22 -6.67 20.14
CA LEU A 493 1.24 -5.46 20.97
C LEU A 493 0.26 -4.41 20.44
N ARG A 494 0.27 -4.12 19.14
CA ARG A 494 -0.68 -3.21 18.49
C ARG A 494 -2.13 -3.60 18.79
N ARG A 495 -2.47 -4.87 18.67
CA ARG A 495 -3.82 -5.38 18.93
C ARG A 495 -4.25 -5.25 20.40
N SER A 496 -3.33 -5.42 21.33
CA SER A 496 -3.64 -5.38 22.78
C SER A 496 -3.62 -3.98 23.39
N SER A 497 -2.98 -3.00 22.73
CA SER A 497 -2.81 -1.64 23.24
C SER A 497 -3.85 -0.68 22.64
N ALA A 498 -4.69 -0.08 23.48
CA ALA A 498 -5.59 0.99 23.07
C ALA A 498 -4.81 2.22 22.58
N ALA A 499 -3.65 2.50 23.20
CA ALA A 499 -2.80 3.60 22.78
C ALA A 499 -2.29 3.41 21.34
N LEU A 500 -1.88 2.22 20.95
CA LEU A 500 -1.38 1.95 19.60
C LEU A 500 -2.50 1.89 18.55
N ARG A 501 -3.71 1.47 18.92
CA ARG A 501 -4.86 1.48 18.01
C ARG A 501 -5.47 2.88 17.91
N ASP A 502 -5.97 3.40 19.02
CA ASP A 502 -6.90 4.53 19.05
C ASP A 502 -6.24 5.84 19.52
N GLY A 503 -4.99 5.74 20.02
CA GLY A 503 -4.28 6.85 20.62
C GLY A 503 -3.89 7.92 19.61
N ARG A 504 -3.87 9.18 20.07
CA ARG A 504 -3.20 10.26 19.32
C ARG A 504 -1.68 10.10 19.40
N THR A 505 -0.99 10.56 18.39
CA THR A 505 0.47 10.64 18.39
C THR A 505 0.94 11.99 18.96
N VAL A 506 1.97 11.97 19.79
CA VAL A 506 2.61 13.16 20.34
C VAL A 506 4.11 13.04 20.07
N MET A 507 4.66 13.93 19.26
CA MET A 507 6.11 13.96 19.01
C MET A 507 6.82 14.49 20.26
N LEU A 508 7.87 13.79 20.71
CA LEU A 508 8.54 14.07 21.99
C LEU A 508 9.84 14.83 21.85
N ASP A 509 10.57 14.63 20.78
CA ASP A 509 11.82 15.33 20.47
C ASP A 509 11.81 15.81 19.03
N ALA A 510 11.69 17.11 18.86
CA ALA A 510 11.65 17.74 17.55
C ALA A 510 13.03 18.04 16.96
N SER A 511 14.10 17.95 17.76
CA SER A 511 15.43 18.45 17.41
C SER A 511 16.47 17.39 17.09
N ASN A 512 16.28 16.14 17.54
CA ASN A 512 17.27 15.09 17.32
C ASN A 512 17.25 14.61 15.86
N PRO A 513 18.36 14.73 15.12
CA PRO A 513 18.41 14.32 13.71
C PRO A 513 18.48 12.79 13.50
N HIS A 514 18.80 12.03 14.56
CA HIS A 514 19.09 10.60 14.46
C HIS A 514 18.04 9.70 15.12
N VAL A 515 17.24 10.26 16.04
CA VAL A 515 16.25 9.48 16.80
C VAL A 515 14.85 10.02 16.54
N LEU A 516 13.94 9.15 16.12
CA LEU A 516 12.52 9.43 16.09
C LEU A 516 11.90 8.97 17.40
N THR A 517 11.33 9.91 18.17
CA THR A 517 10.65 9.60 19.43
C THR A 517 9.24 10.19 19.44
N TYR A 518 8.26 9.35 19.75
CA TYR A 518 6.87 9.76 19.91
C TYR A 518 6.15 8.95 20.98
N ALA A 519 5.07 9.51 21.49
CA ALA A 519 4.12 8.81 22.35
C ALA A 519 2.82 8.55 21.61
N ARG A 520 2.19 7.42 21.89
CA ARG A 520 0.81 7.11 21.54
C ARG A 520 -0.02 7.15 22.83
N THR A 521 -1.08 7.96 22.87
CA THR A 521 -1.86 8.21 24.09
C THR A 521 -3.34 7.96 23.84
N ALA A 522 -3.90 6.95 24.49
CA ALA A 522 -5.32 6.64 24.41
C ALA A 522 -6.17 7.59 25.28
N PRO A 523 -7.46 7.78 24.95
CA PRO A 523 -8.39 8.56 25.79
C PRO A 523 -8.49 8.03 27.22
N GLY A 524 -8.27 6.74 27.45
CA GLY A 524 -8.27 6.09 28.78
C GLY A 524 -6.98 6.27 29.59
N GLY A 525 -6.01 7.06 29.08
CA GLY A 525 -4.75 7.37 29.79
C GLY A 525 -3.60 6.40 29.51
N GLU A 526 -3.81 5.27 28.83
CA GLU A 526 -2.71 4.40 28.41
C GLU A 526 -1.75 5.20 27.50
N THR A 527 -0.46 5.15 27.82
CA THR A 527 0.57 5.81 27.04
C THR A 527 1.68 4.83 26.69
N VAL A 528 1.98 4.73 25.39
CA VAL A 528 3.08 3.94 24.84
C VAL A 528 4.08 4.89 24.19
N LEU A 529 5.35 4.77 24.61
CA LEU A 529 6.49 5.47 24.01
C LEU A 529 7.14 4.59 22.95
N VAL A 530 7.57 5.23 21.87
CA VAL A 530 8.36 4.62 20.83
C VAL A 530 9.58 5.49 20.56
N SER A 531 10.76 4.89 20.60
CA SER A 531 12.02 5.56 20.26
C SER A 531 12.82 4.69 19.30
N LEU A 532 13.17 5.24 18.15
CA LEU A 532 13.84 4.58 17.03
C LEU A 532 15.14 5.31 16.71
N ASN A 533 16.28 4.69 17.03
CA ASN A 533 17.59 5.22 16.66
C ASN A 533 17.90 4.83 15.21
N MET A 534 17.83 5.77 14.31
CA MET A 534 18.05 5.60 12.87
C MET A 534 19.51 5.89 12.46
N SER A 535 20.45 5.68 13.37
CA SER A 535 21.88 5.91 13.13
C SER A 535 22.77 4.76 13.60
N ALA A 536 23.96 4.70 13.04
CA ALA A 536 25.01 3.74 13.43
C ALA A 536 25.72 4.13 14.74
N GLU A 537 25.23 5.13 15.46
CA GLU A 537 25.83 5.60 16.70
C GLU A 537 24.89 5.37 17.88
N ARG A 538 25.47 5.11 19.07
CA ARG A 538 24.73 5.08 20.32
C ARG A 538 24.18 6.48 20.62
N GLN A 539 22.89 6.58 20.94
CA GLN A 539 22.21 7.83 21.24
C GLN A 539 21.67 7.84 22.67
N THR A 540 21.88 8.92 23.43
CA THR A 540 21.24 9.13 24.72
C THR A 540 20.39 10.39 24.65
N ILE A 541 19.07 10.21 24.72
CA ILE A 541 18.10 11.28 24.51
C ILE A 541 17.23 11.53 25.74
N PRO A 542 16.83 12.78 26.01
CA PRO A 542 15.76 13.06 26.96
C PRO A 542 14.42 12.65 26.37
N LEU A 543 13.51 12.13 27.20
CA LEU A 543 12.19 11.71 26.72
C LEU A 543 11.16 12.85 26.63
N GLY A 544 11.45 14.01 27.22
CA GLY A 544 10.61 15.21 27.09
C GLY A 544 9.16 15.07 27.59
N LEU A 545 8.83 14.08 28.41
CA LEU A 545 7.45 13.72 28.78
C LEU A 545 6.66 14.88 29.38
N ALA A 546 7.27 15.61 30.31
CA ALA A 546 6.61 16.73 30.97
C ALA A 546 6.30 17.90 30.02
N ALA A 547 7.21 18.19 29.09
CA ALA A 547 7.00 19.23 28.09
C ALA A 547 5.87 18.87 27.12
N ALA A 548 5.63 17.57 26.90
CA ALA A 548 4.54 17.03 26.09
C ALA A 548 3.21 16.85 26.88
N GLY A 549 3.16 17.29 28.16
CA GLY A 549 1.99 17.10 29.00
C GLY A 549 1.71 15.65 29.39
N LEU A 550 2.74 14.80 29.34
CA LEU A 550 2.63 13.38 29.68
C LEU A 550 3.11 13.17 31.12
N HIS A 551 2.25 12.59 31.94
CA HIS A 551 2.50 12.34 33.36
C HIS A 551 2.68 10.83 33.57
N GLY A 552 3.76 10.46 34.23
CA GLY A 552 4.09 9.10 34.61
C GLY A 552 5.50 9.04 35.19
N THR A 553 5.70 8.17 36.14
CA THR A 553 6.97 8.07 36.88
C THR A 553 7.74 6.79 36.57
N GLN A 554 7.08 5.81 36.00
CA GLN A 554 7.68 4.52 35.70
C GLN A 554 7.62 4.22 34.18
N LEU A 555 8.74 3.74 33.68
CA LEU A 555 8.89 3.25 32.31
C LEU A 555 9.06 1.74 32.35
N ARG A 556 8.19 1.03 31.64
CA ARG A 556 8.31 -0.42 31.48
C ARG A 556 8.51 -0.76 30.00
N THR A 557 9.66 -1.34 29.69
CA THR A 557 9.90 -1.85 28.33
C THR A 557 8.88 -2.92 27.97
N LEU A 558 8.21 -2.73 26.85
CA LEU A 558 7.29 -3.69 26.24
C LEU A 558 8.02 -4.52 25.19
N LEU A 559 8.76 -3.86 24.30
CA LEU A 559 9.59 -4.48 23.25
C LEU A 559 10.87 -3.69 23.07
N ALA A 560 11.98 -4.37 22.78
CA ALA A 560 13.24 -3.74 22.40
C ALA A 560 14.05 -4.64 21.46
N SER A 561 14.78 -4.01 20.54
CA SER A 561 15.75 -4.66 19.65
C SER A 561 16.86 -3.68 19.28
N PRO A 562 18.16 -3.97 19.52
CA PRO A 562 18.59 -5.06 20.42
C PRO A 562 18.16 -4.82 21.86
N ALA A 563 18.05 -5.90 22.63
CA ALA A 563 17.77 -5.84 24.07
C ALA A 563 19.07 -6.12 24.87
N PRO A 564 19.21 -5.56 26.12
CA PRO A 564 18.29 -4.64 26.79
C PRO A 564 18.52 -3.17 26.36
N VAL A 565 17.48 -2.33 26.49
CA VAL A 565 17.60 -0.88 26.43
C VAL A 565 17.70 -0.31 27.83
N THR A 566 18.65 0.59 28.08
CA THR A 566 18.80 1.25 29.37
C THR A 566 17.94 2.51 29.41
N ALA A 567 16.89 2.49 30.21
CA ALA A 567 16.06 3.64 30.49
C ALA A 567 16.21 4.04 31.97
N ALA A 568 16.73 5.22 32.22
CA ALA A 568 16.83 5.78 33.58
C ALA A 568 15.54 6.59 33.86
N ALA A 569 14.63 5.98 34.58
CA ALA A 569 13.35 6.62 34.94
C ALA A 569 13.54 7.92 35.75
N ALA A 570 14.55 7.98 36.63
CA ALA A 570 14.89 9.17 37.42
C ALA A 570 15.31 10.35 36.53
N ASP A 571 16.08 10.11 35.47
CA ASP A 571 16.63 11.13 34.59
C ASP A 571 15.76 11.40 33.36
N ARG A 572 14.67 10.63 33.16
CA ARG A 572 13.80 10.67 31.97
C ARG A 572 14.60 10.64 30.65
N ARG A 573 15.64 9.83 30.65
CA ARG A 573 16.52 9.61 29.47
C ARG A 573 16.50 8.15 29.07
N VAL A 574 16.70 7.91 27.78
CA VAL A 574 16.89 6.59 27.24
C VAL A 574 18.19 6.54 26.44
N THR A 575 18.94 5.46 26.61
CA THR A 575 20.13 5.17 25.80
C THR A 575 19.80 4.03 24.85
N LEU A 576 19.95 4.31 23.56
CA LEU A 576 19.66 3.44 22.45
C LEU A 576 20.94 3.06 21.73
N GLU A 577 21.20 1.78 21.57
CA GLU A 577 22.29 1.28 20.73
C GLU A 577 22.08 1.66 19.25
N PRO A 578 23.10 1.52 18.39
CA PRO A 578 22.94 1.70 16.94
C PRO A 578 21.74 0.93 16.39
N PHE A 579 20.92 1.61 15.62
CA PHE A 579 19.70 1.07 15.00
C PHE A 579 18.77 0.32 15.99
N ALA A 580 18.68 0.83 17.21
CA ALA A 580 17.77 0.27 18.23
C ALA A 580 16.35 0.77 18.07
N ALA A 581 15.39 -0.16 18.21
CA ALA A 581 13.97 0.12 18.38
C ALA A 581 13.55 -0.17 19.84
N TRP A 582 12.86 0.75 20.48
CA TRP A 582 12.37 0.62 21.85
C TRP A 582 10.92 1.08 21.98
N VAL A 583 10.10 0.22 22.56
CA VAL A 583 8.69 0.46 22.84
C VAL A 583 8.46 0.24 24.34
N ALA A 584 7.85 1.20 25.03
CA ALA A 584 7.64 1.16 26.47
C ALA A 584 6.29 1.74 26.89
N SER A 585 5.70 1.24 27.98
CA SER A 585 4.57 1.91 28.64
C SER A 585 5.07 2.94 29.64
N VAL A 586 4.28 4.01 29.80
CA VAL A 586 4.40 5.03 30.85
C VAL A 586 3.30 4.79 31.87
N ASN A 587 3.67 4.54 33.13
CA ASN A 587 2.75 4.29 34.24
C ASN A 587 2.90 5.36 35.34
#